data_5aeaab09fbe65787b5029818f5d8d587
#
_entry.id   5aeaab09fbe65787b5029818f5d8d587
#
_cell.length_a   1.000
_cell.length_b   1.000
_cell.length_c   1.000
_cell.angle_alpha   90.00
_cell.angle_beta   90.00
_cell.angle_gamma   90.00
#
_symmetry.space_group_name_H-M   'P 1'
#
loop_
_entity.id
_entity.type
_entity.pdbx_description
1 polymer ?
#
loop_
_entity_poly.entity_id
_entity_poly.type
_entity_poly.pdbx_seq_one_letter_code
_entity_poly.pdbx_strand_id
1 'polypeptide(L)'
;METLKPRDAQDVEDAVRAAIAGEQPLEIVGHGSKRAIGQPMVTNALLDLSALNAVSNYEPNELIITVEAGAPLNDVKSLIDSKNQQFAFEPIDTAMLLGTAAGEGTIGGMIAAGLAGPRRIRAGGARDHLLGAHAVSGFGDSFKAGGRVVKNVTGYDLCKLLAGSWGTLAVMTEVTLKVMPRPESERTLLLRGLDDVTANAAMTQALGSPYDVSGAAHLPGSVLRTTAAPLGELGAPDQALTLIRLEGITASAEHRAASLAARLAAFGKAEILEDAASSAAWVAIRDVAPFAASGPRALWPVWRIVCPPASGGQFGATLSRESQGEVFYDWGGGLIWAALPPSADAKILRQRVEAIGGHATLIRAPEPVRQAVEVFHPQSPGLAALGQRVRASFDPKNILNRGRMLRGAAT
;
A
#
# COMPACT_ATOMS: atom_id res chain seq x y z
N MET A 1 0.59 19.16 -22.58
CA MET A 1 -0.44 18.76 -21.58
C MET A 1 -0.69 20.01 -20.74
N GLU A 2 -1.91 20.46 -20.68
CA GLU A 2 -2.34 21.57 -19.84
C GLU A 2 -2.30 21.15 -18.37
N THR A 3 -1.85 22.06 -17.47
CA THR A 3 -1.84 21.79 -16.03
C THR A 3 -2.79 22.77 -15.33
N LEU A 4 -3.84 22.20 -14.73
CA LEU A 4 -4.80 22.92 -13.90
C LEU A 4 -4.38 22.75 -12.44
N LYS A 5 -4.20 23.86 -11.72
CA LYS A 5 -3.75 23.85 -10.33
C LYS A 5 -4.78 24.57 -9.44
N PRO A 6 -5.81 23.84 -8.99
CA PRO A 6 -6.87 24.38 -8.16
C PRO A 6 -6.33 24.85 -6.80
N ARG A 7 -6.88 25.93 -6.29
CA ARG A 7 -6.53 26.56 -5.00
C ARG A 7 -7.50 26.17 -3.88
N ASP A 8 -8.69 25.73 -4.28
CA ASP A 8 -9.78 25.32 -3.37
C ASP A 8 -10.71 24.28 -4.05
N ALA A 9 -11.72 23.83 -3.33
CA ALA A 9 -12.69 22.86 -3.83
C ALA A 9 -13.53 23.40 -4.98
N GLN A 10 -13.81 24.71 -5.03
CA GLN A 10 -14.58 25.33 -6.11
C GLN A 10 -13.78 25.31 -7.43
N ASP A 11 -12.49 25.63 -7.38
CA ASP A 11 -11.60 25.53 -8.56
C ASP A 11 -11.57 24.07 -9.09
N VAL A 12 -11.66 23.04 -8.20
CA VAL A 12 -11.75 21.62 -8.61
C VAL A 12 -13.08 21.34 -9.31
N GLU A 13 -14.21 21.83 -8.78
CA GLU A 13 -15.52 21.69 -9.43
C GLU A 13 -15.52 22.30 -10.82
N ASP A 14 -14.99 23.52 -10.93
CA ASP A 14 -14.95 24.25 -12.21
C ASP A 14 -14.06 23.52 -13.23
N ALA A 15 -12.92 22.98 -12.79
CA ALA A 15 -12.02 22.18 -13.64
C ALA A 15 -12.72 20.89 -14.14
N VAL A 16 -13.44 20.18 -13.25
CA VAL A 16 -14.16 18.97 -13.63
C VAL A 16 -15.31 19.30 -14.59
N ARG A 17 -16.09 20.37 -14.34
CA ARG A 17 -17.17 20.83 -15.22
C ARG A 17 -16.63 21.23 -16.61
N ALA A 18 -15.50 21.93 -16.66
CA ALA A 18 -14.85 22.26 -17.93
C ALA A 18 -14.42 21.00 -18.69
N ALA A 19 -13.83 20.02 -17.98
CA ALA A 19 -13.45 18.73 -18.58
C ALA A 19 -14.65 17.94 -19.12
N ILE A 20 -15.79 17.94 -18.41
CA ILE A 20 -17.05 17.35 -18.87
C ILE A 20 -17.54 18.01 -20.15
N ALA A 21 -17.56 19.35 -20.17
CA ALA A 21 -18.04 20.14 -21.33
C ALA A 21 -17.13 19.96 -22.56
N GLY A 22 -15.82 19.84 -22.34
CA GLY A 22 -14.84 19.61 -23.41
C GLY A 22 -14.60 18.15 -23.75
N GLU A 23 -15.25 17.19 -23.07
CA GLU A 23 -15.01 15.73 -23.15
C GLU A 23 -13.52 15.36 -22.99
N GLN A 24 -12.79 16.11 -22.14
CA GLN A 24 -11.36 15.95 -21.93
C GLN A 24 -11.07 15.20 -20.63
N PRO A 25 -10.54 13.96 -20.67
CA PRO A 25 -10.14 13.25 -19.47
C PRO A 25 -9.03 13.97 -18.69
N LEU A 26 -9.16 13.99 -17.37
CA LEU A 26 -8.21 14.54 -16.43
C LEU A 26 -7.32 13.46 -15.84
N GLU A 27 -6.00 13.70 -15.79
CA GLU A 27 -5.12 12.97 -14.90
C GLU A 27 -5.07 13.71 -13.57
N ILE A 28 -5.52 13.07 -12.49
CA ILE A 28 -5.53 13.62 -11.14
C ILE A 28 -4.25 13.23 -10.43
N VAL A 29 -3.50 14.21 -9.95
CA VAL A 29 -2.26 14.00 -9.21
C VAL A 29 -2.18 14.90 -7.98
N GLY A 30 -1.44 14.45 -6.95
CA GLY A 30 -0.80 15.33 -5.99
C GLY A 30 0.61 15.66 -6.50
N HIS A 31 1.65 15.14 -5.84
CA HIS A 31 3.04 15.28 -6.33
C HIS A 31 3.45 14.23 -7.38
N GLY A 32 2.56 13.38 -7.84
CA GLY A 32 2.83 12.43 -8.92
C GLY A 32 3.66 11.19 -8.56
N SER A 33 4.02 10.97 -7.29
CA SER A 33 4.89 9.86 -6.83
C SER A 33 4.43 8.46 -7.24
N LYS A 34 3.17 8.28 -7.63
CA LYS A 34 2.58 6.99 -8.03
C LYS A 34 2.07 6.95 -9.47
N ARG A 35 2.49 7.90 -10.33
CA ARG A 35 2.07 7.93 -11.74
C ARG A 35 2.47 6.68 -12.52
N ALA A 36 3.60 6.05 -12.12
CA ALA A 36 4.07 4.82 -12.74
C ALA A 36 3.28 3.56 -12.33
N ILE A 37 2.31 3.65 -11.40
CA ILE A 37 1.42 2.55 -11.03
C ILE A 37 0.09 2.70 -11.77
N GLY A 38 -0.43 1.62 -12.30
CA GLY A 38 -1.65 1.60 -13.12
C GLY A 38 -1.35 1.50 -14.61
N GLN A 39 -2.41 1.41 -15.40
CA GLN A 39 -2.30 1.47 -16.85
C GLN A 39 -1.76 2.84 -17.28
N PRO A 40 -0.92 2.91 -18.31
CA PRO A 40 -0.59 4.18 -18.94
C PRO A 40 -1.84 4.88 -19.44
N MET A 41 -1.98 6.15 -19.06
CA MET A 41 -3.13 6.96 -19.46
C MET A 41 -2.74 7.92 -20.58
N VAL A 42 -3.68 8.16 -21.49
CA VAL A 42 -3.57 9.22 -22.50
C VAL A 42 -4.53 10.33 -22.09
N THR A 43 -3.97 11.44 -21.58
CA THR A 43 -4.74 12.59 -21.13
C THR A 43 -4.13 13.87 -21.66
N ASN A 44 -4.96 14.88 -21.93
CA ASN A 44 -4.53 16.17 -22.39
C ASN A 44 -4.39 17.21 -21.27
N ALA A 45 -4.99 16.95 -20.11
CA ALA A 45 -4.99 17.83 -18.96
C ALA A 45 -4.60 17.10 -17.67
N LEU A 46 -3.82 17.77 -16.85
CA LEU A 46 -3.38 17.38 -15.53
C LEU A 46 -4.09 18.24 -14.49
N LEU A 47 -4.78 17.61 -13.55
CA LEU A 47 -5.34 18.28 -12.37
C LEU A 47 -4.39 18.05 -11.18
N ASP A 48 -3.56 19.06 -10.91
CA ASP A 48 -2.54 19.04 -9.87
C ASP A 48 -3.10 19.61 -8.56
N LEU A 49 -3.36 18.74 -7.60
CA LEU A 49 -3.94 19.09 -6.29
C LEU A 49 -2.90 19.59 -5.27
N SER A 50 -1.64 19.77 -5.64
CA SER A 50 -0.55 20.10 -4.70
C SER A 50 -0.74 21.44 -3.99
N ALA A 51 -1.61 22.33 -4.48
CA ALA A 51 -1.95 23.58 -3.81
C ALA A 51 -2.99 23.42 -2.69
N LEU A 52 -3.74 22.33 -2.68
CA LEU A 52 -4.65 21.95 -1.59
C LEU A 52 -3.85 21.24 -0.48
N ASN A 53 -3.13 21.99 0.34
CA ASN A 53 -2.10 21.43 1.23
C ASN A 53 -2.26 21.82 2.72
N ALA A 54 -3.38 22.42 3.10
CA ALA A 54 -3.62 22.83 4.47
C ALA A 54 -4.00 21.65 5.37
N VAL A 55 -3.65 21.78 6.66
CA VAL A 55 -4.24 21.00 7.75
C VAL A 55 -5.42 21.78 8.28
N SER A 56 -6.64 21.39 7.91
CA SER A 56 -7.87 22.10 8.25
C SER A 56 -8.23 21.95 9.72
N ASN A 57 -7.92 20.79 10.32
CA ASN A 57 -8.18 20.53 11.75
C ASN A 57 -7.28 19.41 12.25
N TYR A 58 -6.76 19.55 13.47
CA TYR A 58 -6.07 18.47 14.16
C TYR A 58 -6.42 18.48 15.64
N GLU A 59 -7.04 17.41 16.10
CA GLU A 59 -7.45 17.20 17.50
C GLU A 59 -6.73 15.96 18.06
N PRO A 60 -5.50 16.13 18.61
CA PRO A 60 -4.71 15.01 19.08
C PRO A 60 -5.41 14.17 20.15
N ASN A 61 -6.19 14.78 21.03
CA ASN A 61 -6.92 14.05 22.09
C ASN A 61 -8.03 13.16 21.54
N GLU A 62 -8.64 13.55 20.40
CA GLU A 62 -9.67 12.77 19.70
C GLU A 62 -9.08 11.79 18.68
N LEU A 63 -7.75 11.82 18.48
CA LEU A 63 -7.04 11.00 17.50
C LEU A 63 -7.54 11.21 16.06
N ILE A 64 -7.85 12.46 15.71
CA ILE A 64 -8.43 12.82 14.41
C ILE A 64 -7.64 13.96 13.79
N ILE A 65 -7.35 13.84 12.50
CA ILE A 65 -6.78 14.90 11.68
C ILE A 65 -7.59 15.07 10.39
N THR A 66 -7.89 16.30 10.02
CA THR A 66 -8.52 16.67 8.74
C THR A 66 -7.54 17.47 7.92
N VAL A 67 -7.29 17.02 6.70
CA VAL A 67 -6.18 17.50 5.85
C VAL A 67 -6.65 17.59 4.41
N GLU A 68 -6.25 18.63 3.71
CA GLU A 68 -6.43 18.73 2.26
C GLU A 68 -5.64 17.66 1.51
N ALA A 69 -6.18 17.19 0.38
CA ALA A 69 -5.69 16.00 -0.31
C ALA A 69 -4.29 16.14 -0.92
N GLY A 70 -3.88 17.36 -1.25
CA GLY A 70 -2.55 17.66 -1.79
C GLY A 70 -1.46 17.85 -0.72
N ALA A 71 -1.81 17.84 0.58
CA ALA A 71 -0.85 18.01 1.66
C ALA A 71 0.27 16.96 1.59
N PRO A 72 1.56 17.37 1.71
CA PRO A 72 2.67 16.44 1.71
C PRO A 72 2.55 15.43 2.85
N LEU A 73 2.65 14.15 2.53
CA LEU A 73 2.51 13.08 3.52
C LEU A 73 3.54 13.19 4.65
N ASN A 74 4.77 13.58 4.34
CA ASN A 74 5.83 13.71 5.33
C ASN A 74 5.61 14.87 6.30
N ASP A 75 5.04 15.98 5.84
CA ASP A 75 4.72 17.13 6.72
C ASP A 75 3.64 16.74 7.72
N VAL A 76 2.60 16.05 7.24
CA VAL A 76 1.53 15.56 8.11
C VAL A 76 2.04 14.48 9.07
N LYS A 77 2.92 13.57 8.61
CA LYS A 77 3.58 12.60 9.50
C LYS A 77 4.40 13.30 10.59
N SER A 78 5.19 14.31 10.24
CA SER A 78 5.97 15.09 11.21
C SER A 78 5.07 15.81 12.23
N LEU A 79 3.96 16.36 11.77
CA LEU A 79 2.97 17.01 12.65
C LEU A 79 2.37 16.03 13.67
N ILE A 80 1.87 14.88 13.22
CA ILE A 80 1.26 13.90 14.14
C ILE A 80 2.33 13.24 15.04
N ASP A 81 3.55 13.06 14.53
CA ASP A 81 4.69 12.55 15.30
C ASP A 81 5.07 13.48 16.47
N SER A 82 4.99 14.80 16.27
CA SER A 82 5.18 15.81 17.34
C SER A 82 4.22 15.66 18.50
N LYS A 83 3.12 14.93 18.33
CA LYS A 83 2.11 14.57 19.33
C LYS A 83 2.15 13.09 19.71
N ASN A 84 3.26 12.39 19.40
CA ASN A 84 3.43 10.97 19.68
C ASN A 84 2.37 10.08 19.00
N GLN A 85 1.94 10.47 17.80
CA GLN A 85 0.91 9.78 17.02
C GLN A 85 1.45 9.33 15.66
N GLN A 86 0.73 8.42 15.01
CA GLN A 86 1.13 7.84 13.73
C GLN A 86 -0.08 7.41 12.89
N PHE A 87 0.13 7.24 11.58
CA PHE A 87 -0.75 6.45 10.73
C PHE A 87 -0.45 4.97 10.94
N ALA A 88 -1.29 4.29 11.72
CA ALA A 88 -1.01 2.91 12.14
C ALA A 88 -0.96 1.90 10.98
N PHE A 89 -1.59 2.18 9.85
CA PHE A 89 -1.54 1.32 8.65
C PHE A 89 -0.23 1.40 7.86
N GLU A 90 0.74 2.19 8.31
CA GLU A 90 2.08 2.33 7.72
C GLU A 90 2.02 2.63 6.21
N PRO A 91 1.71 3.87 5.81
CA PRO A 91 1.74 4.25 4.40
C PRO A 91 3.09 3.92 3.75
N ILE A 92 3.04 3.22 2.62
CA ILE A 92 4.25 2.85 1.86
C ILE A 92 4.80 4.08 1.15
N ASP A 93 6.09 4.37 1.31
CA ASP A 93 6.82 5.25 0.40
C ASP A 93 7.28 4.43 -0.82
N THR A 94 6.70 4.73 -1.96
CA THR A 94 6.99 4.00 -3.20
C THR A 94 8.25 4.49 -3.91
N ALA A 95 8.96 5.46 -3.37
CA ALA A 95 10.10 6.10 -4.02
C ALA A 95 11.22 5.11 -4.37
N MET A 96 11.66 4.31 -3.40
CA MET A 96 12.67 3.28 -3.64
C MET A 96 12.25 2.28 -4.71
N LEU A 97 11.00 1.84 -4.64
CA LEU A 97 10.44 0.85 -5.55
C LEU A 97 10.30 1.38 -6.98
N LEU A 98 9.92 2.65 -7.15
CA LEU A 98 9.63 3.25 -8.46
C LEU A 98 10.78 4.10 -9.03
N GLY A 99 11.82 4.37 -8.23
CA GLY A 99 12.94 5.23 -8.64
C GLY A 99 12.56 6.71 -8.71
N THR A 100 11.63 7.17 -7.85
CA THR A 100 11.24 8.57 -7.72
C THR A 100 11.91 9.21 -6.50
N ALA A 101 11.75 10.52 -6.32
CA ALA A 101 12.26 11.18 -5.12
C ALA A 101 11.49 10.72 -3.86
N ALA A 102 12.22 10.56 -2.76
CA ALA A 102 11.65 10.13 -1.49
C ALA A 102 10.74 11.23 -0.91
N GLY A 103 9.66 10.79 -0.24
CA GLY A 103 8.78 11.70 0.47
C GLY A 103 7.80 12.51 -0.37
N GLU A 104 7.74 12.30 -1.67
CA GLU A 104 6.82 13.01 -2.58
C GLU A 104 5.36 12.53 -2.52
N GLY A 105 4.99 11.74 -1.52
CA GLY A 105 3.60 11.31 -1.34
C GLY A 105 2.71 12.44 -0.84
N THR A 106 1.42 12.46 -1.26
CA THR A 106 0.39 13.32 -0.68
C THR A 106 -0.65 12.50 0.07
N ILE A 107 -1.39 13.13 0.96
CA ILE A 107 -2.45 12.49 1.76
C ILE A 107 -3.53 11.89 0.83
N GLY A 108 -4.04 12.65 -0.14
CA GLY A 108 -5.02 12.14 -1.10
C GLY A 108 -4.49 10.98 -1.95
N GLY A 109 -3.22 11.08 -2.41
CA GLY A 109 -2.55 10.01 -3.15
C GLY A 109 -2.33 8.74 -2.33
N MET A 110 -2.06 8.87 -1.04
CA MET A 110 -1.95 7.76 -0.08
C MET A 110 -3.29 7.02 0.05
N ILE A 111 -4.38 7.75 0.28
CA ILE A 111 -5.73 7.18 0.42
C ILE A 111 -6.20 6.58 -0.91
N ALA A 112 -6.05 7.30 -2.01
CA ALA A 112 -6.47 6.85 -3.34
C ALA A 112 -5.75 5.55 -3.77
N ALA A 113 -4.48 5.38 -3.41
CA ALA A 113 -3.74 4.16 -3.69
C ALA A 113 -4.11 3.00 -2.74
N GLY A 114 -4.45 3.29 -1.50
CA GLY A 114 -4.86 2.29 -0.51
C GLY A 114 -3.77 1.27 -0.15
N LEU A 115 -2.49 1.58 -0.41
CA LEU A 115 -1.37 0.72 -0.07
C LEU A 115 -1.07 0.81 1.43
N ALA A 116 -0.88 -0.33 2.07
CA ALA A 116 -0.60 -0.42 3.50
C ALA A 116 0.62 -1.31 3.76
N GLY A 117 1.40 -0.96 4.77
CA GLY A 117 2.59 -1.67 5.20
C GLY A 117 2.31 -2.85 6.13
N PRO A 118 3.35 -3.34 6.82
CA PRO A 118 3.32 -4.56 7.63
C PRO A 118 2.27 -4.59 8.73
N ARG A 119 1.98 -3.44 9.39
CA ARG A 119 0.97 -3.39 10.48
C ARG A 119 -0.47 -3.61 10.01
N ARG A 120 -0.71 -3.72 8.71
CA ARG A 120 -2.06 -3.97 8.19
C ARG A 120 -2.75 -5.16 8.86
N ILE A 121 -2.00 -6.19 9.20
CA ILE A 121 -2.54 -7.40 9.87
C ILE A 121 -3.14 -7.10 11.26
N ARG A 122 -2.72 -6.02 11.90
CA ARG A 122 -3.17 -5.59 13.24
C ARG A 122 -4.00 -4.32 13.19
N ALA A 123 -3.60 -3.35 12.38
CA ALA A 123 -4.19 -2.01 12.34
C ALA A 123 -5.22 -1.81 11.23
N GLY A 124 -5.33 -2.73 10.27
CA GLY A 124 -6.10 -2.51 9.05
C GLY A 124 -5.33 -1.67 8.01
N GLY A 125 -6.00 -1.26 6.96
CA GLY A 125 -5.44 -0.44 5.89
C GLY A 125 -5.91 1.02 5.93
N ALA A 126 -5.49 1.83 4.97
CA ALA A 126 -5.92 3.23 4.81
C ALA A 126 -7.45 3.38 4.81
N ARG A 127 -8.16 2.43 4.21
CA ARG A 127 -9.62 2.34 4.18
C ARG A 127 -10.24 2.30 5.57
N ASP A 128 -9.60 1.67 6.54
CA ASP A 128 -10.12 1.49 7.90
C ASP A 128 -9.86 2.73 8.77
N HIS A 129 -8.99 3.63 8.31
CA HIS A 129 -8.63 4.88 8.98
C HIS A 129 -9.26 6.13 8.33
N LEU A 130 -9.86 6.01 7.14
CA LEU A 130 -10.57 7.10 6.47
C LEU A 130 -11.96 7.25 7.09
N LEU A 131 -12.15 8.31 7.89
CA LEU A 131 -13.41 8.60 8.58
C LEU A 131 -14.34 9.47 7.76
N GLY A 132 -13.79 10.41 6.98
CA GLY A 132 -14.55 11.33 6.16
C GLY A 132 -13.77 11.82 4.96
N ALA A 133 -14.48 12.26 3.93
CA ALA A 133 -13.90 12.88 2.75
C ALA A 133 -14.85 13.96 2.21
N HIS A 134 -14.27 15.07 1.76
CA HIS A 134 -14.89 15.99 0.81
C HIS A 134 -14.31 15.68 -0.57
N ALA A 135 -15.16 15.56 -1.57
CA ALA A 135 -14.73 15.18 -2.91
C ALA A 135 -15.65 15.76 -3.98
N VAL A 136 -15.12 15.88 -5.19
CA VAL A 136 -15.85 16.30 -6.39
C VAL A 136 -16.06 15.09 -7.29
N SER A 137 -17.30 14.81 -7.63
CA SER A 137 -17.68 13.71 -8.51
C SER A 137 -17.36 14.01 -9.99
N GLY A 138 -17.45 13.00 -10.86
CA GLY A 138 -17.39 13.19 -12.31
C GLY A 138 -18.62 13.88 -12.92
N PHE A 139 -19.58 14.35 -12.10
CA PHE A 139 -20.62 15.31 -12.49
C PHE A 139 -20.18 16.75 -12.28
N GLY A 140 -19.05 16.99 -11.61
CA GLY A 140 -18.61 18.32 -11.20
C GLY A 140 -19.31 18.84 -9.94
N ASP A 141 -19.92 17.96 -9.16
CA ASP A 141 -20.62 18.31 -7.92
C ASP A 141 -19.82 17.85 -6.70
N SER A 142 -19.67 18.76 -5.74
CA SER A 142 -19.08 18.45 -4.44
C SER A 142 -20.03 17.60 -3.62
N PHE A 143 -19.44 16.64 -2.90
CA PHE A 143 -20.15 15.86 -1.90
C PHE A 143 -19.27 15.58 -0.68
N LYS A 144 -19.94 15.28 0.43
CA LYS A 144 -19.32 14.86 1.67
C LYS A 144 -19.68 13.42 1.97
N ALA A 145 -18.68 12.62 2.34
CA ALA A 145 -18.82 11.24 2.79
C ALA A 145 -18.28 11.11 4.22
N GLY A 146 -18.99 10.37 5.08
CA GLY A 146 -18.57 10.16 6.46
C GLY A 146 -18.55 11.43 7.30
N GLY A 147 -17.64 11.53 8.26
CA GLY A 147 -17.52 12.67 9.18
C GLY A 147 -16.32 12.54 10.11
N ARG A 148 -16.39 13.24 11.25
CA ARG A 148 -15.34 13.21 12.29
C ARG A 148 -15.56 12.14 13.36
N VAL A 149 -16.49 11.20 13.14
CA VAL A 149 -16.83 10.16 14.12
C VAL A 149 -16.42 8.79 13.59
N VAL A 150 -15.94 7.94 14.48
CA VAL A 150 -15.49 6.58 14.14
C VAL A 150 -16.64 5.68 13.67
N LYS A 151 -17.88 5.99 14.07
CA LYS A 151 -19.08 5.20 13.74
C LYS A 151 -20.02 6.02 12.85
N ASN A 152 -20.05 5.70 11.55
CA ASN A 152 -21.11 6.16 10.65
C ASN A 152 -22.29 5.18 10.75
N VAL A 153 -23.44 5.67 11.19
CA VAL A 153 -24.66 4.84 11.38
C VAL A 153 -25.74 5.10 10.35
N THR A 154 -25.53 6.05 9.44
CA THR A 154 -26.51 6.45 8.43
C THR A 154 -25.89 6.52 7.03
N GLY A 155 -26.58 5.97 6.05
CA GLY A 155 -26.17 6.00 4.64
C GLY A 155 -25.06 5.01 4.28
N TYR A 156 -24.63 5.09 3.02
CA TYR A 156 -23.53 4.26 2.51
C TYR A 156 -22.18 4.79 2.98
N ASP A 157 -21.26 3.89 3.27
CA ASP A 157 -19.88 4.25 3.62
C ASP A 157 -19.06 4.49 2.33
N LEU A 158 -19.23 5.68 1.74
CA LEU A 158 -18.53 6.06 0.52
C LEU A 158 -17.02 6.23 0.75
N CYS A 159 -16.58 6.50 1.99
CA CYS A 159 -15.16 6.52 2.32
C CYS A 159 -14.48 5.21 1.94
N LYS A 160 -15.17 4.08 2.16
CA LYS A 160 -14.65 2.75 1.82
C LYS A 160 -14.55 2.49 0.31
N LEU A 161 -15.30 3.23 -0.52
CA LEU A 161 -15.18 3.18 -1.98
C LEU A 161 -14.05 4.09 -2.49
N LEU A 162 -13.89 5.27 -1.89
CA LEU A 162 -12.86 6.24 -2.28
C LEU A 162 -11.45 5.72 -1.99
N ALA A 163 -11.26 5.05 -0.85
CA ALA A 163 -9.97 4.44 -0.51
C ALA A 163 -9.63 3.29 -1.48
N GLY A 164 -8.50 3.42 -2.18
CA GLY A 164 -8.06 2.44 -3.18
C GLY A 164 -8.71 2.61 -4.57
N SER A 165 -9.45 3.69 -4.81
CA SER A 165 -10.09 3.99 -6.10
C SER A 165 -9.15 4.55 -7.16
N TRP A 166 -7.92 4.90 -6.82
CA TRP A 166 -6.94 5.53 -7.72
C TRP A 166 -7.44 6.81 -8.39
N GLY A 167 -8.37 7.54 -7.74
CA GLY A 167 -8.97 8.75 -8.28
C GLY A 167 -9.92 8.51 -9.47
N THR A 168 -10.41 7.30 -9.68
CA THR A 168 -11.33 6.96 -10.79
C THR A 168 -12.81 7.13 -10.45
N LEU A 169 -13.15 7.49 -9.21
CA LEU A 169 -14.51 7.71 -8.76
C LEU A 169 -14.78 9.18 -8.46
N ALA A 170 -13.85 9.85 -7.80
CA ALA A 170 -13.99 11.26 -7.43
C ALA A 170 -12.61 11.88 -7.19
N VAL A 171 -12.55 13.21 -7.24
CA VAL A 171 -11.40 14.01 -6.82
C VAL A 171 -11.55 14.36 -5.35
N MET A 172 -10.81 13.70 -4.48
CA MET A 172 -10.78 14.08 -3.05
C MET A 172 -10.09 15.42 -2.88
N THR A 173 -10.75 16.36 -2.21
CA THR A 173 -10.20 17.69 -1.90
C THR A 173 -9.73 17.78 -0.46
N GLU A 174 -10.42 17.11 0.48
CA GLU A 174 -10.08 17.05 1.89
C GLU A 174 -10.44 15.68 2.45
N VAL A 175 -9.65 15.17 3.40
CA VAL A 175 -9.92 13.89 4.07
C VAL A 175 -9.76 14.01 5.59
N THR A 176 -10.62 13.31 6.32
CA THR A 176 -10.52 13.15 7.78
C THR A 176 -10.02 11.75 8.10
N LEU A 177 -8.91 11.67 8.83
CA LEU A 177 -8.20 10.44 9.12
C LEU A 177 -8.13 10.19 10.63
N LYS A 178 -8.28 8.91 11.00
CA LYS A 178 -7.94 8.44 12.33
C LYS A 178 -6.42 8.28 12.42
N VAL A 179 -5.83 8.85 13.46
CA VAL A 179 -4.45 8.60 13.88
C VAL A 179 -4.44 7.73 15.14
N MET A 180 -3.30 7.14 15.46
CA MET A 180 -3.15 6.29 16.65
C MET A 180 -1.91 6.72 17.44
N PRO A 181 -1.90 6.53 18.77
CA PRO A 181 -0.69 6.72 19.54
C PRO A 181 0.46 5.85 19.01
N ARG A 182 1.68 6.35 19.07
CA ARG A 182 2.87 5.52 18.81
C ARG A 182 3.09 4.56 19.97
N PRO A 183 3.52 3.32 19.70
CA PRO A 183 3.96 2.43 20.76
C PRO A 183 5.20 3.00 21.46
N GLU A 184 5.32 2.74 22.75
CA GLU A 184 6.47 3.18 23.58
C GLU A 184 7.74 2.46 23.12
N SER A 185 7.64 1.18 22.78
CA SER A 185 8.76 0.40 22.29
C SER A 185 8.34 -0.63 21.23
N GLU A 186 9.32 -1.06 20.47
CA GLU A 186 9.22 -2.07 19.43
C GLU A 186 10.29 -3.14 19.63
N ARG A 187 9.87 -4.42 19.53
CA ARG A 187 10.78 -5.59 19.59
C ARG A 187 10.50 -6.47 18.38
N THR A 188 11.55 -6.91 17.71
CA THR A 188 11.43 -7.86 16.60
C THR A 188 12.21 -9.13 16.90
N LEU A 189 11.50 -10.26 16.90
CA LEU A 189 12.15 -11.56 16.89
C LEU A 189 12.68 -11.83 15.50
N LEU A 190 13.95 -12.20 15.42
CA LEU A 190 14.66 -12.55 14.20
C LEU A 190 15.02 -14.04 14.24
N LEU A 191 14.41 -14.85 13.38
CA LEU A 191 14.74 -16.24 13.11
C LEU A 191 15.53 -16.34 11.82
N ARG A 192 16.58 -17.17 11.79
CA ARG A 192 17.52 -17.27 10.67
C ARG A 192 17.45 -18.62 10.00
N GLY A 193 17.67 -18.63 8.68
CA GLY A 193 17.89 -19.85 7.89
C GLY A 193 16.67 -20.72 7.64
N LEU A 194 15.46 -20.23 7.91
CA LEU A 194 14.23 -20.96 7.61
C LEU A 194 13.98 -20.92 6.09
N ASP A 195 13.50 -22.01 5.53
CA ASP A 195 12.90 -22.00 4.19
C ASP A 195 11.51 -21.33 4.23
N ASP A 196 10.98 -21.00 3.06
CA ASP A 196 9.74 -20.23 2.91
C ASP A 196 8.53 -20.91 3.59
N VAL A 197 8.44 -22.24 3.52
CA VAL A 197 7.32 -23.01 4.08
C VAL A 197 7.43 -23.07 5.61
N THR A 198 8.62 -23.33 6.12
CA THR A 198 8.90 -23.37 7.55
C THR A 198 8.75 -21.98 8.16
N ALA A 199 9.21 -20.92 7.48
CA ALA A 199 9.02 -19.54 7.89
C ALA A 199 7.55 -19.16 7.95
N ASN A 200 6.76 -19.57 6.95
CA ASN A 200 5.31 -19.34 6.95
C ASN A 200 4.61 -20.04 8.13
N ALA A 201 5.03 -21.24 8.49
CA ALA A 201 4.52 -21.95 9.67
C ALA A 201 4.88 -21.19 10.97
N ALA A 202 6.12 -20.69 11.10
CA ALA A 202 6.55 -19.90 12.25
C ALA A 202 5.74 -18.60 12.38
N MET A 203 5.56 -17.85 11.27
CA MET A 203 4.73 -16.65 11.25
C MET A 203 3.26 -16.94 11.59
N THR A 204 2.70 -18.01 11.06
CA THR A 204 1.33 -18.45 11.39
C THR A 204 1.18 -18.78 12.89
N GLN A 205 2.13 -19.50 13.47
CA GLN A 205 2.15 -19.81 14.90
C GLN A 205 2.29 -18.54 15.76
N ALA A 206 3.09 -17.58 15.32
CA ALA A 206 3.25 -16.30 16.00
C ALA A 206 1.95 -15.47 15.97
N LEU A 207 1.33 -15.33 14.81
CA LEU A 207 0.07 -14.59 14.62
C LEU A 207 -1.12 -15.23 15.35
N GLY A 208 -1.15 -16.56 15.48
CA GLY A 208 -2.13 -17.29 16.27
C GLY A 208 -1.88 -17.30 17.77
N SER A 209 -0.82 -16.60 18.25
CA SER A 209 -0.49 -16.51 19.66
C SER A 209 -1.20 -15.34 20.36
N PRO A 210 -1.30 -15.32 21.70
CA PRO A 210 -1.89 -14.21 22.44
C PRO A 210 -0.93 -13.00 22.60
N TYR A 211 0.15 -12.94 21.84
CA TYR A 211 1.22 -11.95 22.05
C TYR A 211 1.08 -10.69 21.18
N ASP A 212 -0.04 -10.47 20.51
CA ASP A 212 -0.34 -9.21 19.79
C ASP A 212 0.71 -8.85 18.73
N VAL A 213 1.07 -9.80 17.88
CA VAL A 213 2.03 -9.60 16.77
C VAL A 213 1.51 -8.53 15.81
N SER A 214 2.33 -7.51 15.53
CA SER A 214 1.97 -6.37 14.68
C SER A 214 2.60 -6.41 13.27
N GLY A 215 3.54 -7.31 13.04
CA GLY A 215 4.16 -7.54 11.74
C GLY A 215 4.80 -8.92 11.68
N ALA A 216 4.73 -9.58 10.53
CA ALA A 216 5.35 -10.87 10.30
C ALA A 216 5.79 -10.98 8.84
N ALA A 217 7.11 -11.01 8.61
CA ALA A 217 7.73 -10.99 7.28
C ALA A 217 8.82 -12.06 7.16
N HIS A 218 9.05 -12.52 5.93
CA HIS A 218 10.13 -13.45 5.63
C HIS A 218 10.85 -13.02 4.35
N LEU A 219 12.18 -13.01 4.41
CA LEU A 219 13.06 -12.69 3.29
C LEU A 219 13.97 -13.89 3.03
N PRO A 220 13.81 -14.59 1.90
CA PRO A 220 14.73 -15.65 1.48
C PRO A 220 16.16 -15.15 1.30
N GLY A 221 17.13 -16.02 1.51
CA GLY A 221 18.55 -15.67 1.40
C GLY A 221 18.95 -15.12 0.03
N SER A 222 18.33 -15.62 -1.05
CA SER A 222 18.55 -15.11 -2.41
C SER A 222 18.19 -13.63 -2.55
N VAL A 223 17.14 -13.18 -1.87
CA VAL A 223 16.70 -11.77 -1.85
C VAL A 223 17.66 -10.92 -1.02
N LEU A 224 18.03 -11.41 0.15
CA LEU A 224 18.91 -10.68 1.08
C LEU A 224 20.31 -10.44 0.52
N ARG A 225 20.83 -11.36 -0.29
CA ARG A 225 22.13 -11.23 -0.95
C ARG A 225 22.29 -9.91 -1.70
N THR A 226 21.21 -9.38 -2.24
CA THR A 226 21.20 -8.18 -3.07
C THR A 226 20.50 -6.99 -2.40
N THR A 227 20.03 -7.19 -1.16
CA THR A 227 19.35 -6.13 -0.40
C THR A 227 20.37 -5.30 0.36
N ALA A 228 20.25 -3.98 0.26
CA ALA A 228 21.10 -3.05 1.00
C ALA A 228 20.78 -3.02 2.51
N ALA A 229 21.60 -2.31 3.28
CA ALA A 229 21.30 -2.00 4.68
C ALA A 229 19.90 -1.36 4.83
N PRO A 230 19.21 -1.57 5.96
CA PRO A 230 19.64 -2.36 7.11
C PRO A 230 19.41 -3.87 6.98
N LEU A 231 18.53 -4.32 6.09
CA LEU A 231 18.12 -5.74 5.99
C LEU A 231 19.28 -6.65 5.59
N GLY A 232 20.09 -6.24 4.60
CA GLY A 232 21.23 -7.03 4.13
C GLY A 232 22.34 -7.23 5.17
N GLU A 233 22.37 -6.41 6.22
CA GLU A 233 23.35 -6.50 7.30
C GLU A 233 22.88 -7.33 8.49
N LEU A 234 21.60 -7.70 8.55
CA LEU A 234 21.04 -8.47 9.66
C LEU A 234 21.41 -9.95 9.62
N GLY A 235 21.95 -10.48 8.54
CA GLY A 235 22.27 -11.88 8.38
C GLY A 235 23.60 -12.13 7.68
N ALA A 236 24.08 -13.38 7.72
CA ALA A 236 25.14 -13.83 6.84
C ALA A 236 24.68 -13.83 5.38
N PRO A 237 25.57 -13.71 4.40
CA PRO A 237 25.20 -13.84 3.00
C PRO A 237 24.37 -15.11 2.74
N ASP A 238 23.32 -15.00 1.95
CA ASP A 238 22.39 -16.08 1.62
C ASP A 238 21.59 -16.69 2.79
N GLN A 239 21.64 -16.11 3.96
CA GLN A 239 20.89 -16.57 5.12
C GLN A 239 19.50 -15.91 5.15
N ALA A 240 18.44 -16.71 5.02
CA ALA A 240 17.07 -16.21 5.10
C ALA A 240 16.78 -15.59 6.50
N LEU A 241 15.91 -14.58 6.53
CA LEU A 241 15.47 -13.90 7.75
C LEU A 241 13.95 -13.95 7.86
N THR A 242 13.45 -14.35 9.05
CA THR A 242 12.05 -14.25 9.41
C THR A 242 11.92 -13.27 10.57
N LEU A 243 11.14 -12.20 10.38
CA LEU A 243 10.98 -11.10 11.32
C LEU A 243 9.55 -11.10 11.86
N ILE A 244 9.41 -11.02 13.19
CA ILE A 244 8.10 -11.00 13.86
C ILE A 244 8.12 -9.86 14.88
N ARG A 245 7.25 -8.84 14.66
CA ARG A 245 7.22 -7.59 15.42
C ARG A 245 6.18 -7.61 16.52
N LEU A 246 6.58 -7.11 17.69
CA LEU A 246 5.72 -6.80 18.82
C LEU A 246 5.93 -5.34 19.24
N GLU A 247 4.85 -4.69 19.63
CA GLU A 247 4.86 -3.27 19.96
C GLU A 247 4.01 -3.00 21.19
N GLY A 248 4.29 -1.92 21.90
CA GLY A 248 3.48 -1.46 23.03
C GLY A 248 4.32 -0.83 24.13
N ILE A 249 3.84 -0.96 25.38
CA ILE A 249 4.55 -0.53 26.59
C ILE A 249 5.80 -1.41 26.74
N THR A 250 6.95 -0.82 27.04
CA THR A 250 8.27 -1.47 27.06
C THR A 250 8.26 -2.80 27.81
N ALA A 251 7.87 -2.81 29.08
CA ALA A 251 7.85 -4.04 29.90
C ALA A 251 6.96 -5.14 29.33
N SER A 252 5.81 -4.75 28.72
CA SER A 252 4.91 -5.69 28.05
C SER A 252 5.51 -6.24 26.75
N ALA A 253 6.13 -5.40 25.94
CA ALA A 253 6.76 -5.81 24.69
C ALA A 253 7.92 -6.79 24.93
N GLU A 254 8.76 -6.53 25.93
CA GLU A 254 9.85 -7.40 26.35
C GLU A 254 9.36 -8.77 26.85
N HIS A 255 8.38 -8.78 27.74
CA HIS A 255 7.80 -10.03 28.24
C HIS A 255 7.19 -10.87 27.12
N ARG A 256 6.40 -10.25 26.23
CA ARG A 256 5.78 -10.93 25.10
C ARG A 256 6.81 -11.42 24.09
N ALA A 257 7.90 -10.67 23.85
CA ALA A 257 8.98 -11.08 22.98
C ALA A 257 9.69 -12.34 23.52
N ALA A 258 10.05 -12.35 24.82
CA ALA A 258 10.65 -13.52 25.46
C ALA A 258 9.73 -14.75 25.42
N SER A 259 8.44 -14.57 25.72
CA SER A 259 7.44 -15.64 25.70
C SER A 259 7.21 -16.19 24.30
N LEU A 260 7.16 -15.31 23.28
CA LEU A 260 7.02 -15.73 21.89
C LEU A 260 8.28 -16.43 21.38
N ALA A 261 9.49 -15.98 21.77
CA ALA A 261 10.75 -16.65 21.43
C ALA A 261 10.78 -18.08 21.97
N ALA A 262 10.35 -18.29 23.22
CA ALA A 262 10.22 -19.63 23.81
C ALA A 262 9.20 -20.51 23.05
N ARG A 263 8.05 -19.93 22.66
CA ARG A 263 7.02 -20.64 21.88
C ARG A 263 7.52 -21.04 20.49
N LEU A 264 8.38 -20.27 19.88
CA LEU A 264 8.93 -20.52 18.53
C LEU A 264 10.26 -21.28 18.54
N ALA A 265 10.72 -21.76 19.69
CA ALA A 265 12.02 -22.44 19.86
C ALA A 265 12.22 -23.63 18.90
N ALA A 266 11.13 -24.30 18.49
CA ALA A 266 11.19 -25.39 17.51
C ALA A 266 11.66 -24.94 16.11
N PHE A 267 11.54 -23.65 15.78
CA PHE A 267 11.99 -23.07 14.51
C PHE A 267 13.42 -22.52 14.56
N GLY A 268 14.06 -22.57 15.72
CA GLY A 268 15.41 -22.09 15.94
C GLY A 268 15.51 -21.05 17.06
N LYS A 269 16.73 -20.63 17.34
CA LYS A 269 16.99 -19.59 18.34
C LYS A 269 16.64 -18.23 17.76
N ALA A 270 15.71 -17.52 18.39
CA ALA A 270 15.39 -16.16 18.04
C ALA A 270 16.40 -15.17 18.64
N GLU A 271 16.84 -14.19 17.87
CA GLU A 271 17.48 -12.96 18.34
C GLU A 271 16.43 -11.88 18.48
N ILE A 272 16.66 -10.86 19.30
CA ILE A 272 15.76 -9.74 19.47
C ILE A 272 16.43 -8.47 18.95
N LEU A 273 15.80 -7.85 17.95
CA LEU A 273 16.13 -6.49 17.53
C LEU A 273 15.26 -5.52 18.34
N GLU A 274 15.88 -4.45 18.82
CA GLU A 274 15.24 -3.45 19.66
C GLU A 274 15.02 -2.14 18.89
N ASP A 275 13.94 -1.48 19.20
CA ASP A 275 13.58 -0.11 18.84
C ASP A 275 14.14 0.38 17.48
N ALA A 276 15.26 1.08 17.45
CA ALA A 276 15.80 1.69 16.23
C ALA A 276 16.18 0.65 15.15
N ALA A 277 16.80 -0.46 15.54
CA ALA A 277 17.18 -1.52 14.59
C ALA A 277 15.95 -2.24 14.07
N SER A 278 14.97 -2.52 14.93
CA SER A 278 13.66 -3.08 14.56
C SER A 278 12.95 -2.14 13.59
N SER A 279 12.76 -0.88 13.96
CA SER A 279 12.06 0.11 13.15
C SER A 279 12.70 0.30 11.76
N ALA A 280 14.04 0.37 11.69
CA ALA A 280 14.74 0.48 10.42
C ALA A 280 14.48 -0.73 9.49
N ALA A 281 14.48 -1.94 10.05
CA ALA A 281 14.16 -3.15 9.29
C ALA A 281 12.73 -3.13 8.74
N TRP A 282 11.75 -2.72 9.56
CA TRP A 282 10.35 -2.66 9.13
C TRP A 282 10.07 -1.53 8.15
N VAL A 283 10.79 -0.41 8.23
CA VAL A 283 10.73 0.65 7.19
C VAL A 283 11.21 0.08 5.85
N ALA A 284 12.31 -0.66 5.83
CA ALA A 284 12.83 -1.26 4.61
C ALA A 284 11.88 -2.33 4.02
N ILE A 285 11.23 -3.15 4.86
CA ILE A 285 10.18 -4.10 4.43
C ILE A 285 8.98 -3.35 3.87
N ARG A 286 8.48 -2.34 4.59
CA ARG A 286 7.33 -1.51 4.20
C ARG A 286 7.53 -0.89 2.82
N ASP A 287 8.70 -0.32 2.56
CA ASP A 287 8.99 0.43 1.34
C ASP A 287 9.56 -0.45 0.22
N VAL A 288 9.49 -1.78 0.41
CA VAL A 288 9.89 -2.79 -0.59
C VAL A 288 11.35 -2.63 -1.01
N ALA A 289 12.24 -2.27 -0.08
CA ALA A 289 13.66 -2.04 -0.32
C ALA A 289 14.39 -3.21 -1.03
N PRO A 290 14.04 -4.50 -0.80
CA PRO A 290 14.63 -5.61 -1.54
C PRO A 290 14.50 -5.50 -3.07
N PHE A 291 13.46 -4.80 -3.55
CA PHE A 291 13.22 -4.62 -4.98
C PHE A 291 13.35 -3.15 -5.41
N ALA A 292 14.29 -2.43 -4.80
CA ALA A 292 14.58 -1.04 -5.16
C ALA A 292 14.89 -0.88 -6.66
N ALA A 293 14.46 0.23 -7.25
CA ALA A 293 14.69 0.54 -8.67
C ALA A 293 16.17 0.78 -9.02
N SER A 294 17.03 0.99 -8.02
CA SER A 294 18.48 1.07 -8.15
C SER A 294 19.20 -0.28 -7.97
N GLY A 295 18.47 -1.33 -7.63
CA GLY A 295 19.04 -2.66 -7.35
C GLY A 295 19.18 -3.54 -8.60
N PRO A 296 19.68 -4.79 -8.43
CA PRO A 296 19.92 -5.73 -9.53
C PRO A 296 18.65 -6.11 -10.30
N ARG A 297 17.49 -5.92 -9.72
CA ARG A 297 16.17 -6.20 -10.31
C ARG A 297 15.44 -4.94 -10.80
N ALA A 298 16.17 -3.85 -11.06
CA ALA A 298 15.62 -2.56 -11.49
C ALA A 298 14.66 -2.66 -12.68
N LEU A 299 14.98 -3.48 -13.66
CA LEU A 299 14.18 -3.67 -14.88
C LEU A 299 13.14 -4.81 -14.78
N TRP A 300 13.09 -5.53 -13.66
CA TRP A 300 12.15 -6.62 -13.51
C TRP A 300 10.77 -6.10 -13.10
N PRO A 301 9.68 -6.60 -13.71
CA PRO A 301 8.35 -6.38 -13.21
C PRO A 301 8.21 -6.80 -11.75
N VAL A 302 7.65 -5.91 -10.91
CA VAL A 302 7.38 -6.20 -9.51
C VAL A 302 5.90 -6.33 -9.30
N TRP A 303 5.51 -7.47 -8.78
CA TRP A 303 4.14 -7.85 -8.49
C TRP A 303 3.87 -7.81 -6.99
N ARG A 304 2.68 -7.32 -6.64
CA ARG A 304 2.10 -7.40 -5.31
C ARG A 304 1.00 -8.46 -5.36
N ILE A 305 1.24 -9.59 -4.71
CA ILE A 305 0.34 -10.73 -4.69
C ILE A 305 -0.26 -10.84 -3.29
N VAL A 306 -1.59 -10.84 -3.19
CA VAL A 306 -2.31 -11.04 -1.93
C VAL A 306 -3.04 -12.36 -2.03
N CYS A 307 -2.86 -13.21 -1.01
CA CYS A 307 -3.44 -14.55 -0.97
C CYS A 307 -3.79 -14.96 0.47
N PRO A 308 -4.49 -16.06 0.68
CA PRO A 308 -4.65 -16.64 2.02
C PRO A 308 -3.28 -16.88 2.65
N PRO A 309 -3.01 -16.40 3.89
CA PRO A 309 -1.68 -16.49 4.51
C PRO A 309 -1.12 -17.91 4.56
N ALA A 310 -1.97 -18.91 4.80
CA ALA A 310 -1.55 -20.32 4.86
C ALA A 310 -0.98 -20.85 3.52
N SER A 311 -1.34 -20.24 2.40
CA SER A 311 -0.87 -20.67 1.08
C SER A 311 0.42 -19.96 0.64
N GLY A 312 0.78 -18.84 1.30
CA GLY A 312 1.81 -17.93 0.83
C GLY A 312 3.18 -18.57 0.70
N GLY A 313 3.67 -19.24 1.73
CA GLY A 313 5.01 -19.83 1.73
C GLY A 313 5.20 -20.87 0.62
N GLN A 314 4.29 -21.82 0.49
CA GLN A 314 4.35 -22.84 -0.57
C GLN A 314 4.20 -22.23 -1.96
N PHE A 315 3.29 -21.27 -2.13
CA PHE A 315 3.06 -20.61 -3.41
C PHE A 315 4.27 -19.81 -3.84
N GLY A 316 4.83 -18.97 -2.95
CA GLY A 316 5.98 -18.11 -3.27
C GLY A 316 7.24 -18.94 -3.56
N ALA A 317 7.53 -19.99 -2.78
CA ALA A 317 8.63 -20.91 -3.04
C ALA A 317 8.52 -21.57 -4.43
N THR A 318 7.32 -22.01 -4.79
CA THR A 318 7.06 -22.61 -6.11
C THR A 318 7.20 -21.57 -7.22
N LEU A 319 6.63 -20.37 -7.02
CA LEU A 319 6.74 -19.27 -7.99
C LEU A 319 8.20 -18.89 -8.24
N SER A 320 8.99 -18.68 -7.18
CA SER A 320 10.41 -18.32 -7.29
C SER A 320 11.19 -19.37 -8.08
N ARG A 321 11.05 -20.66 -7.73
CA ARG A 321 11.74 -21.76 -8.39
C ARG A 321 11.40 -21.90 -9.87
N GLU A 322 10.11 -21.82 -10.21
CA GLU A 322 9.66 -22.09 -11.58
C GLU A 322 9.86 -20.89 -12.52
N SER A 323 9.72 -19.66 -12.00
CA SER A 323 9.95 -18.44 -12.80
C SER A 323 11.39 -17.96 -12.78
N GLN A 324 12.24 -18.52 -11.92
CA GLN A 324 13.57 -17.97 -11.59
C GLN A 324 13.48 -16.51 -11.07
N GLY A 325 12.34 -16.17 -10.48
CA GLY A 325 12.07 -14.89 -9.86
C GLY A 325 12.50 -14.84 -8.39
N GLU A 326 12.43 -13.68 -7.80
CA GLU A 326 12.68 -13.47 -6.38
C GLU A 326 11.39 -13.05 -5.69
N VAL A 327 11.18 -13.57 -4.49
CA VAL A 327 10.00 -13.26 -3.68
C VAL A 327 10.41 -12.96 -2.24
N PHE A 328 9.67 -12.09 -1.58
CA PHE A 328 9.66 -12.00 -0.12
C PHE A 328 8.23 -11.83 0.40
N TYR A 329 8.04 -12.09 1.67
CA TYR A 329 6.72 -12.23 2.28
C TYR A 329 6.50 -11.19 3.36
N ASP A 330 5.27 -10.70 3.44
CA ASP A 330 4.74 -9.87 4.52
C ASP A 330 3.36 -10.37 4.93
N TRP A 331 2.77 -9.78 5.94
CA TRP A 331 1.44 -10.13 6.47
C TRP A 331 1.31 -11.62 6.84
N GLY A 332 2.42 -12.21 7.34
CA GLY A 332 2.43 -13.62 7.71
C GLY A 332 2.24 -14.59 6.54
N GLY A 333 2.66 -14.21 5.34
CA GLY A 333 2.46 -14.96 4.10
C GLY A 333 1.24 -14.48 3.28
N GLY A 334 0.42 -13.59 3.82
CA GLY A 334 -0.75 -13.04 3.12
C GLY A 334 -0.42 -12.01 2.03
N LEU A 335 0.79 -11.48 2.04
CA LEU A 335 1.34 -10.62 1.00
C LEU A 335 2.67 -11.19 0.50
N ILE A 336 2.79 -11.36 -0.79
CA ILE A 336 4.03 -11.72 -1.46
C ILE A 336 4.40 -10.59 -2.42
N TRP A 337 5.58 -10.04 -2.25
CA TRP A 337 6.22 -9.21 -3.24
C TRP A 337 7.07 -10.09 -4.13
N ALA A 338 6.90 -10.01 -5.44
CA ALA A 338 7.60 -10.83 -6.40
C ALA A 338 8.22 -9.99 -7.51
N ALA A 339 9.55 -10.03 -7.64
CA ALA A 339 10.26 -9.52 -8.79
C ALA A 339 10.47 -10.68 -9.77
N LEU A 340 9.82 -10.62 -10.93
CA LEU A 340 9.82 -11.68 -11.92
C LEU A 340 10.62 -11.27 -13.16
N PRO A 341 11.32 -12.20 -13.82
CA PRO A 341 11.99 -11.91 -15.10
C PRO A 341 11.00 -11.35 -16.13
N PRO A 342 11.46 -10.49 -17.06
CA PRO A 342 10.61 -9.96 -18.13
C PRO A 342 9.94 -11.02 -19.01
N SER A 343 10.47 -12.24 -19.04
CA SER A 343 9.92 -13.40 -19.75
C SER A 343 8.74 -14.07 -19.02
N ALA A 344 8.47 -13.72 -17.76
CA ALA A 344 7.38 -14.33 -16.99
C ALA A 344 6.02 -13.95 -17.55
N ASP A 345 5.18 -14.96 -17.80
CA ASP A 345 3.83 -14.75 -18.33
C ASP A 345 2.86 -14.30 -17.23
N ALA A 346 2.35 -13.07 -17.38
CA ALA A 346 1.39 -12.47 -16.46
C ALA A 346 0.06 -13.24 -16.38
N LYS A 347 -0.37 -13.90 -17.46
CA LYS A 347 -1.60 -14.69 -17.48
C LYS A 347 -1.45 -15.95 -16.66
N ILE A 348 -0.33 -16.66 -16.83
CA ILE A 348 0.00 -17.86 -16.06
C ILE A 348 0.12 -17.50 -14.57
N LEU A 349 0.83 -16.42 -14.24
CA LEU A 349 0.93 -15.95 -12.86
C LEU A 349 -0.47 -15.76 -12.22
N ARG A 350 -1.38 -15.06 -12.92
CA ARG A 350 -2.71 -14.77 -12.40
C ARG A 350 -3.56 -16.02 -12.23
N GLN A 351 -3.55 -16.92 -13.20
CA GLN A 351 -4.27 -18.20 -13.08
C GLN A 351 -3.83 -18.99 -11.85
N ARG A 352 -2.53 -19.01 -11.56
CA ARG A 352 -1.98 -19.67 -10.37
C ARG A 352 -2.38 -18.97 -9.07
N VAL A 353 -2.38 -17.64 -9.07
CA VAL A 353 -2.79 -16.82 -7.92
C VAL A 353 -4.29 -17.00 -7.65
N GLU A 354 -5.11 -17.02 -8.69
CA GLU A 354 -6.55 -17.29 -8.61
C GLU A 354 -6.84 -18.69 -8.05
N ALA A 355 -6.06 -19.69 -8.46
CA ALA A 355 -6.22 -21.08 -7.99
C ALA A 355 -6.04 -21.21 -6.48
N ILE A 356 -5.33 -20.31 -5.82
CA ILE A 356 -5.17 -20.25 -4.36
C ILE A 356 -6.08 -19.20 -3.69
N GLY A 357 -7.03 -18.61 -4.44
CA GLY A 357 -7.96 -17.60 -3.94
C GLY A 357 -7.31 -16.20 -3.74
N GLY A 358 -6.24 -15.92 -4.46
CA GLY A 358 -5.50 -14.66 -4.37
C GLY A 358 -5.75 -13.72 -5.55
N HIS A 359 -5.04 -12.59 -5.54
CA HIS A 359 -5.00 -11.63 -6.64
C HIS A 359 -3.62 -10.98 -6.76
N ALA A 360 -3.24 -10.58 -7.98
CA ALA A 360 -1.93 -9.99 -8.27
C ALA A 360 -2.07 -8.63 -8.98
N THR A 361 -1.36 -7.63 -8.48
CA THR A 361 -1.25 -6.28 -9.05
C THR A 361 0.17 -6.04 -9.49
N LEU A 362 0.36 -5.54 -10.71
CA LEU A 362 1.66 -5.14 -11.25
C LEU A 362 1.99 -3.73 -10.73
N ILE A 363 2.94 -3.62 -9.82
CA ILE A 363 3.28 -2.34 -9.17
C ILE A 363 4.36 -1.59 -9.95
N ARG A 364 5.37 -2.29 -10.44
CA ARG A 364 6.45 -1.71 -11.25
C ARG A 364 6.68 -2.54 -12.49
N ALA A 365 6.69 -1.91 -13.65
CA ALA A 365 7.16 -2.47 -14.91
C ALA A 365 7.46 -1.33 -15.90
N PRO A 366 8.30 -1.58 -16.93
CA PRO A 366 8.42 -0.68 -18.07
C PRO A 366 7.06 -0.39 -18.72
N GLU A 367 6.91 0.81 -19.26
CA GLU A 367 5.63 1.23 -19.85
C GLU A 367 5.10 0.28 -20.93
N PRO A 368 5.92 -0.26 -21.87
CA PRO A 368 5.43 -1.23 -22.86
C PRO A 368 4.81 -2.48 -22.23
N VAL A 369 5.35 -2.94 -21.08
CA VAL A 369 4.77 -4.07 -20.33
C VAL A 369 3.43 -3.69 -19.74
N ARG A 370 3.32 -2.49 -19.13
CA ARG A 370 2.05 -1.98 -18.56
C ARG A 370 0.99 -1.73 -19.64
N GLN A 371 1.40 -1.42 -20.88
CA GLN A 371 0.51 -1.35 -22.03
C GLN A 371 0.08 -2.74 -22.51
N ALA A 372 0.92 -3.76 -22.37
CA ALA A 372 0.66 -5.11 -22.87
C ALA A 372 -0.19 -5.96 -21.93
N VAL A 373 -0.13 -5.74 -20.60
CA VAL A 373 -0.83 -6.55 -19.59
C VAL A 373 -1.81 -5.71 -18.76
N GLU A 374 -2.85 -6.33 -18.22
CA GLU A 374 -3.68 -5.70 -17.21
C GLU A 374 -2.83 -5.43 -15.97
N VAL A 375 -2.78 -4.20 -15.46
CA VAL A 375 -2.00 -3.85 -14.27
C VAL A 375 -2.68 -4.36 -13.01
N PHE A 376 -3.98 -4.09 -12.86
CA PHE A 376 -4.77 -4.64 -11.78
C PHE A 376 -5.28 -6.04 -12.12
N HIS A 377 -5.59 -6.82 -11.08
CA HIS A 377 -6.09 -8.17 -11.26
C HIS A 377 -7.46 -8.14 -11.96
N PRO A 378 -7.66 -8.88 -13.07
CA PRO A 378 -8.94 -8.95 -13.75
C PRO A 378 -10.04 -9.43 -12.81
N GLN A 379 -11.20 -8.80 -12.85
CA GLN A 379 -12.34 -9.19 -12.04
C GLN A 379 -13.21 -10.21 -12.77
N SER A 380 -13.91 -11.05 -12.00
CA SER A 380 -14.96 -11.89 -12.58
C SER A 380 -16.03 -11.05 -13.29
N PRO A 381 -16.72 -11.56 -14.32
CA PRO A 381 -17.67 -10.76 -15.11
C PRO A 381 -18.73 -10.05 -14.27
N GLY A 382 -19.24 -10.69 -13.21
CA GLY A 382 -20.22 -10.09 -12.30
C GLY A 382 -19.67 -8.92 -11.49
N LEU A 383 -18.44 -9.05 -10.95
CA LEU A 383 -17.76 -7.98 -10.22
C LEU A 383 -17.36 -6.85 -11.16
N ALA A 384 -16.88 -7.15 -12.35
CA ALA A 384 -16.55 -6.14 -13.36
C ALA A 384 -17.78 -5.30 -13.75
N ALA A 385 -18.93 -5.95 -13.99
CA ALA A 385 -20.20 -5.26 -14.30
C ALA A 385 -20.68 -4.39 -13.11
N LEU A 386 -20.54 -4.87 -11.87
CA LEU A 386 -20.85 -4.08 -10.68
C LEU A 386 -19.90 -2.86 -10.57
N GLY A 387 -18.61 -3.07 -10.74
CA GLY A 387 -17.60 -2.01 -10.71
C GLY A 387 -17.85 -0.93 -11.78
N GLN A 388 -18.28 -1.33 -12.99
CA GLN A 388 -18.66 -0.40 -14.06
C GLN A 388 -19.89 0.43 -13.67
N ARG A 389 -20.93 -0.18 -13.09
CA ARG A 389 -22.11 0.56 -12.61
C ARG A 389 -21.77 1.54 -11.50
N VAL A 390 -20.94 1.13 -10.55
CA VAL A 390 -20.45 2.04 -9.49
C VAL A 390 -19.70 3.22 -10.11
N ARG A 391 -18.78 2.95 -11.03
CA ARG A 391 -18.06 4.03 -11.71
C ARG A 391 -19.01 4.96 -12.46
N ALA A 392 -19.93 4.44 -13.23
CA ALA A 392 -20.91 5.24 -13.97
C ALA A 392 -21.81 6.11 -13.06
N SER A 393 -22.07 5.66 -11.81
CA SER A 393 -22.81 6.47 -10.84
C SER A 393 -21.98 7.60 -10.22
N PHE A 394 -20.64 7.57 -10.31
CA PHE A 394 -19.76 8.64 -9.84
C PHE A 394 -19.19 9.49 -10.98
N ASP A 395 -18.86 8.86 -12.12
CA ASP A 395 -18.23 9.49 -13.29
C ASP A 395 -18.82 8.93 -14.58
N PRO A 396 -20.03 9.38 -14.98
CA PRO A 396 -20.74 8.84 -16.14
C PRO A 396 -20.04 9.15 -17.47
N LYS A 397 -19.24 10.22 -17.54
CA LYS A 397 -18.48 10.62 -18.73
C LYS A 397 -17.09 10.00 -18.76
N ASN A 398 -16.71 9.26 -17.70
CA ASN A 398 -15.38 8.65 -17.56
C ASN A 398 -14.25 9.67 -17.77
N ILE A 399 -14.35 10.80 -17.07
CA ILE A 399 -13.39 11.92 -17.13
C ILE A 399 -12.22 11.70 -16.17
N LEU A 400 -12.46 11.05 -15.01
CA LEU A 400 -11.51 11.00 -13.91
C LEU A 400 -10.53 9.81 -14.04
N ASN A 401 -9.24 10.09 -14.18
CA ASN A 401 -8.17 9.09 -14.31
C ASN A 401 -8.54 7.94 -15.28
N ARG A 402 -9.10 8.32 -16.42
CA ARG A 402 -9.61 7.41 -17.44
C ARG A 402 -8.55 6.38 -17.86
N GLY A 403 -8.91 5.11 -17.76
CA GLY A 403 -8.03 4.01 -18.16
C GLY A 403 -7.01 3.58 -17.11
N ARG A 404 -6.86 4.28 -15.98
CA ARG A 404 -5.83 3.95 -14.98
C ARG A 404 -6.00 2.57 -14.36
N MET A 405 -7.22 2.17 -14.01
CA MET A 405 -7.47 0.88 -13.36
C MET A 405 -7.88 -0.22 -14.34
N LEU A 406 -8.56 0.14 -15.43
CA LEU A 406 -9.02 -0.79 -16.44
C LEU A 406 -8.56 -0.28 -17.80
N ARG A 407 -8.14 -1.18 -18.67
CA ARG A 407 -7.94 -0.80 -20.07
C ARG A 407 -9.23 -0.23 -20.61
N GLY A 408 -9.18 0.98 -21.15
CA GLY A 408 -10.29 1.52 -21.92
C GLY A 408 -10.59 0.55 -23.06
N ALA A 409 -11.86 0.18 -23.27
CA ALA A 409 -12.24 -0.36 -24.55
C ALA A 409 -11.75 0.65 -25.60
N ALA A 410 -10.96 0.21 -26.56
CA ALA A 410 -10.63 1.03 -27.71
C ALA A 410 -11.97 1.45 -28.32
N THR A 411 -12.30 2.74 -28.22
CA THR A 411 -13.44 3.34 -28.93
C THR A 411 -13.11 3.39 -30.38
#